data_9bc73f2e5f679122b3bb66819a27142f
#
_entry.id   9bc73f2e5f679122b3bb66819a27142f
#
_cell.length_a   1.000
_cell.length_b   1.000
_cell.length_c   1.000
_cell.angle_alpha   90.00
_cell.angle_beta   90.00
_cell.angle_gamma   90.00
#
_symmetry.space_group_name_H-M   'P 1'
#
loop_
_entity.id
_entity.type
_entity.pdbx_description
1 polymer ?
#
loop_
_entity_poly.entity_id
_entity_poly.type
_entity_poly.pdbx_seq_one_letter_code
_entity_poly.pdbx_strand_id
1 'polypeptide(L)'
;KVEHEENVKKIIKQNISGISKISSERLLDELKKIVLSEGFLKITKDKFCQEIISLVFPQLINLNIFKNVNDYSKQIIEQRDFIFLISLMILDSSDNSEYFIYKYNISNEDKKRIRFLSNIFFKNLDKDTFKENNLWKILYFNGKDYLNDLFNYKIFQNKNLDKKIIK
;
A
#
# COMPACT_ATOMS: atom_id res chain seq x y z
N LYS A 1 -12.18 -17.90 -9.14
CA LYS A 1 -11.38 -18.55 -8.08
C LYS A 1 -10.20 -19.20 -8.77
N VAL A 2 -8.98 -18.80 -8.44
CA VAL A 2 -7.78 -19.46 -8.96
C VAL A 2 -7.61 -20.73 -8.11
N GLU A 3 -7.68 -21.91 -8.73
CA GLU A 3 -7.36 -23.16 -8.05
C GLU A 3 -5.86 -23.39 -8.13
N HIS A 4 -5.22 -23.44 -6.97
CA HIS A 4 -3.82 -23.79 -6.85
C HIS A 4 -3.72 -25.27 -6.48
N GLU A 5 -2.96 -26.03 -7.27
CA GLU A 5 -2.69 -27.42 -6.95
C GLU A 5 -2.00 -27.55 -5.60
N GLU A 6 -2.45 -28.48 -4.75
CA GLU A 6 -1.91 -28.66 -3.40
C GLU A 6 -0.41 -28.96 -3.39
N ASN A 7 0.08 -29.70 -4.40
CA ASN A 7 1.52 -29.96 -4.58
C ASN A 7 2.31 -28.66 -4.82
N VAL A 8 1.79 -27.73 -5.63
CA VAL A 8 2.44 -26.43 -5.90
C VAL A 8 2.52 -25.60 -4.62
N LYS A 9 1.45 -25.56 -3.84
CA LYS A 9 1.44 -24.88 -2.54
C LYS A 9 2.50 -25.43 -1.60
N LYS A 10 2.60 -26.75 -1.49
CA LYS A 10 3.60 -27.42 -0.65
C LYS A 10 5.02 -27.09 -1.08
N ILE A 11 5.32 -27.18 -2.39
CA ILE A 11 6.65 -26.89 -2.95
C ILE A 11 7.04 -25.45 -2.68
N ILE A 12 6.14 -24.46 -2.89
CA ILE A 12 6.42 -23.06 -2.62
C ILE A 12 6.76 -22.85 -1.13
N LYS A 13 5.94 -23.40 -0.22
CA LYS A 13 6.19 -23.28 1.23
C LYS A 13 7.52 -23.90 1.67
N GLN A 14 7.89 -25.04 1.11
CA GLN A 14 9.16 -25.70 1.41
C GLN A 14 10.38 -24.89 0.96
N ASN A 15 10.26 -24.13 -0.13
CA ASN A 15 11.36 -23.38 -0.73
C ASN A 15 11.38 -21.89 -0.32
N ILE A 16 10.44 -21.44 0.54
CA ILE A 16 10.32 -20.04 0.92
C ILE A 16 11.59 -19.51 1.59
N SER A 17 12.34 -20.35 2.30
CA SER A 17 13.61 -19.98 2.93
C SER A 17 14.68 -19.52 1.92
N GLY A 18 14.57 -19.94 0.66
CA GLY A 18 15.45 -19.50 -0.42
C GLY A 18 15.37 -18.00 -0.72
N ILE A 19 14.26 -17.34 -0.32
CA ILE A 19 14.04 -15.90 -0.50
C ILE A 19 15.07 -15.06 0.26
N SER A 20 15.57 -15.54 1.40
CA SER A 20 16.63 -14.86 2.15
C SER A 20 17.93 -14.66 1.37
N LYS A 21 18.13 -15.41 0.29
CA LYS A 21 19.30 -15.29 -0.61
C LYS A 21 19.11 -14.27 -1.73
N ILE A 22 17.90 -13.71 -1.87
CA ILE A 22 17.57 -12.73 -2.91
C ILE A 22 17.84 -11.34 -2.35
N SER A 23 18.48 -10.47 -3.15
CA SER A 23 18.71 -9.08 -2.74
C SER A 23 17.40 -8.32 -2.50
N SER A 24 17.43 -7.37 -1.56
CA SER A 24 16.27 -6.53 -1.24
C SER A 24 15.76 -5.75 -2.45
N GLU A 25 16.66 -5.29 -3.31
CA GLU A 25 16.33 -4.57 -4.54
C GLU A 25 15.52 -5.44 -5.50
N ARG A 26 15.99 -6.67 -5.74
CA ARG A 26 15.29 -7.62 -6.60
C ARG A 26 13.90 -7.98 -6.03
N LEU A 27 13.81 -8.18 -4.72
CA LEU A 27 12.53 -8.42 -4.06
C LEU A 27 11.59 -7.23 -4.21
N LEU A 28 12.09 -5.99 -4.08
CA LEU A 28 11.30 -4.79 -4.28
C LEU A 28 10.79 -4.66 -5.72
N ASP A 29 11.62 -4.99 -6.71
CA ASP A 29 11.23 -4.97 -8.12
C ASP A 29 10.12 -5.97 -8.42
N GLU A 30 10.21 -7.19 -7.88
CA GLU A 30 9.16 -8.18 -8.03
C GLU A 30 7.86 -7.76 -7.30
N LEU A 31 7.97 -7.18 -6.10
CA LEU A 31 6.83 -6.61 -5.40
C LEU A 31 6.17 -5.50 -6.23
N LYS A 32 6.96 -4.63 -6.83
CA LYS A 32 6.47 -3.55 -7.70
C LYS A 32 5.69 -4.10 -8.88
N LYS A 33 6.21 -5.14 -9.56
CA LYS A 33 5.50 -5.81 -10.66
C LYS A 33 4.16 -6.39 -10.21
N ILE A 34 4.10 -7.03 -9.05
CA ILE A 34 2.86 -7.59 -8.48
C ILE A 34 1.85 -6.47 -8.21
N VAL A 35 2.26 -5.42 -7.49
CA VAL A 35 1.36 -4.32 -7.07
C VAL A 35 0.83 -3.53 -8.26
N LEU A 36 1.65 -3.35 -9.30
CA LEU A 36 1.27 -2.61 -10.52
C LEU A 36 0.58 -3.47 -11.59
N SER A 37 0.42 -4.78 -11.34
CA SER A 37 -0.24 -5.67 -12.30
C SER A 37 -1.75 -5.47 -12.35
N GLU A 38 -2.37 -5.77 -13.49
CA GLU A 38 -3.83 -5.81 -13.64
C GLU A 38 -4.49 -6.87 -12.73
N GLY A 39 -3.73 -7.88 -12.35
CA GLY A 39 -4.15 -8.95 -11.46
C GLY A 39 -4.10 -8.61 -9.97
N PHE A 40 -3.58 -7.45 -9.57
CA PHE A 40 -3.33 -7.12 -8.17
C PHE A 40 -4.55 -7.33 -7.27
N LEU A 41 -5.72 -6.80 -7.64
CA LEU A 41 -6.95 -6.98 -6.86
C LEU A 41 -7.42 -8.45 -6.79
N LYS A 42 -7.10 -9.28 -7.77
CA LYS A 42 -7.39 -10.72 -7.72
C LYS A 42 -6.45 -11.41 -6.74
N ILE A 43 -5.16 -11.06 -6.79
CA ILE A 43 -4.12 -11.56 -5.89
C ILE A 43 -4.46 -11.22 -4.43
N THR A 44 -4.88 -9.98 -4.15
CA THR A 44 -5.24 -9.56 -2.79
C THR A 44 -6.52 -10.21 -2.24
N LYS A 45 -7.34 -10.84 -3.08
CA LYS A 45 -8.54 -11.60 -2.66
C LYS A 45 -8.27 -13.10 -2.52
N ASP A 46 -7.21 -13.60 -3.10
CA ASP A 46 -6.84 -15.02 -3.04
C ASP A 46 -6.06 -15.30 -1.74
N LYS A 47 -6.60 -16.20 -0.90
CA LYS A 47 -6.01 -16.51 0.42
C LYS A 47 -4.60 -17.09 0.33
N PHE A 48 -4.35 -17.94 -0.68
CA PHE A 48 -3.04 -18.54 -0.85
C PHE A 48 -2.01 -17.50 -1.29
N CYS A 49 -2.37 -16.66 -2.26
CA CYS A 49 -1.50 -15.54 -2.68
C CYS A 49 -1.19 -14.60 -1.51
N GLN A 50 -2.18 -14.25 -0.67
CA GLN A 50 -1.95 -13.44 0.53
C GLN A 50 -0.97 -14.11 1.49
N GLU A 51 -1.12 -15.42 1.73
CA GLU A 51 -0.21 -16.17 2.61
C GLU A 51 1.22 -16.12 2.08
N ILE A 52 1.44 -16.37 0.80
CA ILE A 52 2.78 -16.30 0.18
C ILE A 52 3.34 -14.89 0.25
N ILE A 53 2.55 -13.86 -0.09
CA ILE A 53 2.99 -12.46 0.01
C ILE A 53 3.40 -12.13 1.44
N SER A 54 2.62 -12.53 2.44
CA SER A 54 2.95 -12.25 3.85
C SER A 54 4.20 -12.97 4.34
N LEU A 55 4.49 -14.15 3.80
CA LEU A 55 5.73 -14.89 4.10
C LEU A 55 6.96 -14.22 3.48
N VAL A 56 6.83 -13.71 2.25
CA VAL A 56 7.93 -13.04 1.52
C VAL A 56 8.14 -11.60 2.01
N PHE A 57 7.04 -10.90 2.23
CA PHE A 57 6.98 -9.48 2.60
C PHE A 57 6.18 -9.30 3.90
N PRO A 58 6.73 -9.70 5.05
CA PRO A 58 6.00 -9.64 6.33
C PRO A 58 5.59 -8.22 6.74
N GLN A 59 6.16 -7.19 6.13
CA GLN A 59 5.79 -5.81 6.34
C GLN A 59 4.44 -5.42 5.73
N LEU A 60 3.90 -6.22 4.80
CA LEU A 60 2.62 -5.95 4.13
C LEU A 60 1.43 -6.44 4.98
N ILE A 61 1.24 -5.82 6.14
CA ILE A 61 0.26 -6.23 7.14
C ILE A 61 -1.18 -5.91 6.79
N ASN A 62 -1.41 -4.89 5.92
CA ASN A 62 -2.73 -4.37 5.60
C ASN A 62 -3.26 -4.80 4.22
N LEU A 63 -2.89 -5.98 3.69
CA LEU A 63 -3.40 -6.48 2.40
C LEU A 63 -4.93 -6.53 2.34
N ASN A 64 -5.59 -6.67 3.49
CA ASN A 64 -7.05 -6.73 3.58
C ASN A 64 -7.76 -5.42 3.18
N ILE A 65 -7.05 -4.29 3.15
CA ILE A 65 -7.62 -3.00 2.73
C ILE A 65 -8.18 -3.06 1.31
N PHE A 66 -7.63 -3.95 0.47
CA PHE A 66 -8.01 -4.12 -0.94
C PHE A 66 -9.13 -5.15 -1.16
N LYS A 67 -9.64 -5.83 -0.12
CA LYS A 67 -10.68 -6.85 -0.31
C LYS A 67 -12.03 -6.26 -0.74
N ASN A 68 -12.41 -5.14 -0.12
CA ASN A 68 -13.70 -4.49 -0.32
C ASN A 68 -13.48 -3.04 -0.76
N VAL A 69 -13.03 -2.87 -1.99
CA VAL A 69 -12.81 -1.54 -2.59
C VAL A 69 -14.07 -1.06 -3.30
N ASN A 70 -14.45 0.19 -3.09
CA ASN A 70 -15.49 0.87 -3.85
C ASN A 70 -14.96 1.33 -5.22
N ASP A 71 -15.81 1.90 -6.06
CA ASP A 71 -15.41 2.30 -7.42
C ASP A 71 -14.37 3.43 -7.41
N TYR A 72 -14.41 4.35 -6.47
CA TYR A 72 -13.38 5.39 -6.33
C TYR A 72 -12.02 4.81 -5.94
N SER A 73 -12.01 3.88 -4.97
CA SER A 73 -10.78 3.19 -4.60
C SER A 73 -10.20 2.36 -5.74
N LYS A 74 -11.06 1.77 -6.61
CA LYS A 74 -10.58 1.08 -7.82
C LYS A 74 -9.91 2.04 -8.79
N GLN A 75 -10.49 3.22 -9.05
CA GLN A 75 -9.88 4.24 -9.90
C GLN A 75 -8.50 4.68 -9.38
N ILE A 76 -8.36 4.83 -8.05
CA ILE A 76 -7.06 5.15 -7.44
C ILE A 76 -6.05 4.00 -7.66
N ILE A 77 -6.46 2.74 -7.51
CA ILE A 77 -5.60 1.58 -7.76
C ILE A 77 -5.19 1.52 -9.25
N GLU A 78 -6.09 1.87 -10.16
CA GLU A 78 -5.84 1.90 -11.60
C GLU A 78 -4.82 2.99 -12.02
N GLN A 79 -4.59 4.01 -11.20
CA GLN A 79 -3.49 4.97 -11.40
C GLN A 79 -2.11 4.33 -11.22
N ARG A 80 -2.05 3.14 -10.62
CA ARG A 80 -0.83 2.34 -10.44
C ARG A 80 0.32 3.09 -9.76
N ASP A 81 -0.01 3.94 -8.80
CA ASP A 81 1.00 4.60 -7.97
C ASP A 81 1.53 3.63 -6.92
N PHE A 82 2.73 3.07 -7.17
CA PHE A 82 3.35 2.07 -6.29
C PHE A 82 3.55 2.59 -4.88
N ILE A 83 4.06 3.81 -4.71
CA ILE A 83 4.41 4.36 -3.39
C ILE A 83 3.15 4.58 -2.55
N PHE A 84 2.08 5.08 -3.16
CA PHE A 84 0.80 5.20 -2.47
C PHE A 84 0.25 3.83 -2.06
N LEU A 85 0.20 2.87 -2.99
CA LEU A 85 -0.37 1.54 -2.73
C LEU A 85 0.43 0.76 -1.68
N ILE A 86 1.77 0.81 -1.74
CA ILE A 86 2.61 0.15 -0.75
C ILE A 86 2.46 0.80 0.62
N SER A 87 2.32 2.12 0.70
CA SER A 87 2.08 2.83 1.95
C SER A 87 0.82 2.32 2.64
N LEU A 88 -0.29 2.13 1.91
CA LEU A 88 -1.53 1.56 2.48
C LEU A 88 -1.31 0.17 3.10
N MET A 89 -0.38 -0.62 2.56
CA MET A 89 -0.11 -1.98 3.03
C MET A 89 0.81 -2.05 4.24
N ILE A 90 1.72 -1.08 4.40
CA ILE A 90 2.76 -1.12 5.45
C ILE A 90 2.46 -0.24 6.65
N LEU A 91 1.49 0.71 6.55
CA LEU A 91 1.17 1.63 7.65
C LEU A 91 0.47 0.91 8.80
N ASP A 92 1.04 1.09 9.99
CA ASP A 92 0.47 0.64 11.26
C ASP A 92 0.88 1.62 12.37
N SER A 93 0.63 1.24 13.63
CA SER A 93 1.02 2.04 14.79
C SER A 93 2.44 1.74 15.30
N SER A 94 3.27 1.06 14.49
CA SER A 94 4.64 0.67 14.81
C SER A 94 5.65 1.29 13.84
N ASP A 95 6.92 0.91 13.99
CA ASP A 95 8.03 1.32 13.10
C ASP A 95 8.08 0.51 11.79
N ASN A 96 7.01 -0.19 11.43
CA ASN A 96 6.98 -1.08 10.27
C ASN A 96 7.31 -0.35 8.94
N SER A 97 6.80 0.88 8.77
CA SER A 97 7.11 1.69 7.58
C SER A 97 8.60 2.09 7.52
N GLU A 98 9.21 2.45 8.64
CA GLU A 98 10.65 2.78 8.69
C GLU A 98 11.50 1.53 8.43
N TYR A 99 11.11 0.37 8.98
CA TYR A 99 11.79 -0.89 8.70
C TYR A 99 11.68 -1.26 7.20
N PHE A 100 10.52 -1.07 6.57
CA PHE A 100 10.35 -1.28 5.13
C PHE A 100 11.27 -0.36 4.32
N ILE A 101 11.29 0.93 4.63
CA ILE A 101 12.16 1.93 4.00
C ILE A 101 13.62 1.51 4.08
N TYR A 102 14.09 1.08 5.25
CA TYR A 102 15.46 0.66 5.46
C TYR A 102 15.79 -0.63 4.71
N LYS A 103 14.95 -1.67 4.88
CA LYS A 103 15.18 -3.01 4.31
C LYS A 103 15.26 -2.99 2.78
N TYR A 104 14.42 -2.19 2.14
CA TYR A 104 14.32 -2.14 0.67
C TYR A 104 15.06 -0.96 0.06
N ASN A 105 15.84 -0.23 0.85
CA ASN A 105 16.64 0.92 0.40
C ASN A 105 15.83 1.90 -0.47
N ILE A 106 14.67 2.30 0.02
CA ILE A 106 13.73 3.18 -0.68
C ILE A 106 14.40 4.54 -0.97
N SER A 107 14.12 5.14 -2.13
CA SER A 107 14.67 6.42 -2.54
C SER A 107 14.33 7.54 -1.54
N ASN A 108 15.14 8.60 -1.49
CA ASN A 108 14.91 9.71 -0.55
C ASN A 108 13.59 10.45 -0.81
N GLU A 109 13.15 10.51 -2.05
CA GLU A 109 11.88 11.11 -2.45
C GLU A 109 10.70 10.26 -1.98
N ASP A 110 10.74 8.96 -2.28
CA ASP A 110 9.69 8.01 -1.87
C ASP A 110 9.60 7.87 -0.35
N LYS A 111 10.75 7.90 0.37
CA LYS A 111 10.79 7.96 1.84
C LYS A 111 9.95 9.10 2.41
N LYS A 112 10.13 10.31 1.84
CA LYS A 112 9.37 11.48 2.29
C LYS A 112 7.86 11.27 2.13
N ARG A 113 7.43 10.70 1.00
CA ARG A 113 6.02 10.38 0.75
C ARG A 113 5.46 9.33 1.73
N ILE A 114 6.18 8.23 1.94
CA ILE A 114 5.78 7.20 2.90
C ILE A 114 5.65 7.78 4.31
N ARG A 115 6.65 8.57 4.75
CA ARG A 115 6.63 9.23 6.07
C ARG A 115 5.51 10.23 6.23
N PHE A 116 5.19 10.97 5.17
CA PHE A 116 4.05 11.87 5.17
C PHE A 116 2.74 11.11 5.43
N LEU A 117 2.48 10.03 4.70
CA LEU A 117 1.31 9.18 4.91
C LEU A 117 1.31 8.51 6.28
N SER A 118 2.46 8.09 6.79
CA SER A 118 2.60 7.55 8.14
C SER A 118 2.21 8.59 9.20
N ASN A 119 2.67 9.83 9.07
CA ASN A 119 2.29 10.91 9.98
C ASN A 119 0.80 11.23 9.94
N ILE A 120 0.16 11.14 8.77
CA ILE A 120 -1.28 11.30 8.62
C ILE A 120 -2.03 10.14 9.30
N PHE A 121 -1.55 8.91 9.13
CA PHE A 121 -2.10 7.73 9.76
C PHE A 121 -2.08 7.86 11.29
N PHE A 122 -0.95 8.23 11.88
CA PHE A 122 -0.80 8.42 13.33
C PHE A 122 -1.68 9.53 13.90
N LYS A 123 -1.86 10.63 13.17
CA LYS A 123 -2.62 11.80 13.63
C LYS A 123 -4.14 11.63 13.55
N ASN A 124 -4.62 10.48 13.03
CA ASN A 124 -6.05 10.29 12.73
C ASN A 124 -6.65 11.51 12.04
N LEU A 125 -6.80 11.45 10.71
CA LEU A 125 -7.33 12.54 9.88
C LEU A 125 -8.51 13.24 10.56
N ASP A 126 -8.22 14.35 11.21
CA ASP A 126 -9.23 15.22 11.80
C ASP A 126 -9.83 16.19 10.75
N LYS A 127 -10.90 16.88 11.13
CA LYS A 127 -11.51 17.90 10.26
C LYS A 127 -10.57 19.05 9.96
N ASP A 128 -9.61 19.31 10.85
CA ASP A 128 -8.66 20.42 10.71
C ASP A 128 -7.61 20.15 9.63
N THR A 129 -7.29 18.88 9.38
CA THR A 129 -6.38 18.47 8.28
C THR A 129 -6.89 18.96 6.92
N PHE A 130 -8.21 19.00 6.72
CA PHE A 130 -8.85 19.41 5.46
C PHE A 130 -9.26 20.89 5.42
N LYS A 131 -8.86 21.71 6.40
CA LYS A 131 -9.06 23.17 6.32
C LYS A 131 -8.19 23.74 5.20
N GLU A 132 -8.74 24.71 4.47
CA GLU A 132 -8.12 25.34 3.31
C GLU A 132 -6.66 25.75 3.59
N ASN A 133 -6.40 26.45 4.69
CA ASN A 133 -5.05 26.87 5.06
C ASN A 133 -4.06 25.71 5.22
N ASN A 134 -4.51 24.54 5.69
CA ASN A 134 -3.65 23.37 5.84
C ASN A 134 -3.41 22.67 4.51
N LEU A 135 -4.42 22.61 3.65
CA LEU A 135 -4.28 22.09 2.28
C LEU A 135 -3.30 22.96 1.47
N TRP A 136 -3.40 24.30 1.57
CA TRP A 136 -2.45 25.20 0.94
C TRP A 136 -1.03 25.03 1.46
N LYS A 137 -0.84 24.80 2.77
CA LYS A 137 0.48 24.48 3.33
C LYS A 137 1.05 23.17 2.76
N ILE A 138 0.23 22.11 2.69
CA ILE A 138 0.67 20.83 2.11
C ILE A 138 1.06 21.04 0.65
N LEU A 139 0.23 21.72 -0.14
CA LEU A 139 0.50 21.98 -1.54
C LEU A 139 1.80 22.78 -1.73
N TYR A 140 2.00 23.83 -0.93
CA TYR A 140 3.16 24.73 -1.05
C TYR A 140 4.47 24.05 -0.62
N PHE A 141 4.48 23.33 0.51
CA PHE A 141 5.70 22.76 1.07
C PHE A 141 6.02 21.36 0.52
N ASN A 142 5.02 20.59 0.14
CA ASN A 142 5.18 19.17 -0.25
C ASN A 142 4.85 18.94 -1.73
N GLY A 143 3.96 19.75 -2.32
CA GLY A 143 3.55 19.60 -3.71
C GLY A 143 2.25 18.81 -3.90
N LYS A 144 1.85 18.71 -5.17
CA LYS A 144 0.57 18.14 -5.57
C LYS A 144 0.41 16.66 -5.21
N ASP A 145 1.47 15.87 -5.31
CA ASP A 145 1.41 14.42 -5.06
C ASP A 145 1.04 14.11 -3.62
N TYR A 146 1.58 14.87 -2.67
CA TYR A 146 1.24 14.75 -1.24
C TYR A 146 -0.21 15.13 -0.95
N LEU A 147 -0.71 16.15 -1.65
CA LEU A 147 -2.12 16.52 -1.53
C LEU A 147 -3.03 15.43 -2.10
N ASN A 148 -2.69 14.85 -3.25
CA ASN A 148 -3.38 13.71 -3.82
C ASN A 148 -3.35 12.49 -2.89
N ASP A 149 -2.20 12.20 -2.29
CA ASP A 149 -2.05 11.12 -1.31
C ASP A 149 -2.98 11.30 -0.11
N LEU A 150 -3.10 12.53 0.40
CA LEU A 150 -4.01 12.85 1.50
C LEU A 150 -5.46 12.55 1.14
N PHE A 151 -5.93 13.00 -0.03
CA PHE A 151 -7.31 12.76 -0.48
C PHE A 151 -7.56 11.28 -0.78
N ASN A 152 -6.63 10.63 -1.49
CA ASN A 152 -6.70 9.21 -1.79
C ASN A 152 -6.75 8.36 -0.52
N TYR A 153 -5.93 8.69 0.48
CA TYR A 153 -5.94 8.03 1.78
C TYR A 153 -7.29 8.18 2.49
N LYS A 154 -7.87 9.39 2.46
CA LYS A 154 -9.21 9.63 3.02
C LYS A 154 -10.29 8.78 2.35
N ILE A 155 -10.24 8.60 1.04
CA ILE A 155 -11.16 7.74 0.28
C ILE A 155 -11.03 6.27 0.75
N PHE A 156 -9.81 5.77 0.95
CA PHE A 156 -9.58 4.42 1.44
C PHE A 156 -10.02 4.22 2.90
N GLN A 157 -9.93 5.23 3.75
CA GLN A 157 -10.44 5.18 5.12
C GLN A 157 -11.97 5.13 5.18
N ASN A 158 -12.63 5.93 4.35
CA ASN A 158 -14.08 6.04 4.33
C ASN A 158 -14.68 4.99 3.39
N LYS A 159 -14.76 3.74 3.84
CA LYS A 159 -15.39 2.62 3.09
C LYS A 159 -16.84 2.89 2.66
N ASN A 160 -17.49 3.94 3.21
CA ASN A 160 -18.90 4.32 3.02
C ASN A 160 -19.07 5.77 2.54
N LEU A 161 -18.14 6.29 1.71
CA LEU A 161 -18.39 7.61 1.08
C LEU A 161 -19.54 7.49 0.09
N ASP A 162 -20.71 7.92 0.54
CA ASP A 162 -21.86 8.16 -0.32
C ASP A 162 -21.47 9.15 -1.42
N LYS A 163 -21.99 8.91 -2.63
CA LYS A 163 -21.79 9.72 -3.86
C LYS A 163 -22.09 11.23 -3.71
N LYS A 164 -22.55 11.68 -2.53
CA LYS A 164 -22.95 13.05 -2.23
C LYS A 164 -21.82 14.01 -1.84
N ILE A 165 -20.60 13.52 -1.59
CA ILE A 165 -19.51 14.35 -1.02
C ILE A 165 -18.48 14.79 -2.09
N ILE A 166 -18.57 14.29 -3.32
CA ILE A 166 -17.63 14.60 -4.42
C ILE A 166 -18.38 15.40 -5.51
N LYS A 167 -19.03 16.47 -5.11
CA LYS A 167 -19.49 17.52 -6.05
C LYS A 167 -18.85 18.84 -5.67
#